data_b819a3707a7a6f45b720b966148bd0cd
#
_entry.id   b819a3707a7a6f45b720b966148bd0cd
#
_cell.length_a   1.000
_cell.length_b   1.000
_cell.length_c   1.000
_cell.angle_alpha   90.00
_cell.angle_beta   90.00
_cell.angle_gamma   90.00
#
_symmetry.space_group_name_H-M   'P 1'
#
loop_
_entity.id
_entity.type
_entity.pdbx_description
1 polymer ?
#
loop_
_entity_poly.entity_id
_entity_poly.type
_entity_poly.pdbx_seq_one_letter_code
_entity_poly.pdbx_strand_id
1 'polypeptide(L)' 'MVKVTVNVEGMMCGHCEAHVNKAIQAAFGAEDVVSSHENGTTVFSVPEKVDEAKVEEVIKEAGYEFKGITQEQ' A
#
# COMPACT_ATOMS: atom_id res chain seq x y z
N MET A 1 12.77 -11.16 -1.98
CA MET A 1 11.54 -10.33 -2.02
C MET A 1 11.65 -9.19 -1.03
N VAL A 2 11.08 -8.07 -1.35
CA VAL A 2 11.07 -6.90 -0.47
C VAL A 2 9.69 -6.78 0.17
N LYS A 3 9.65 -6.70 1.49
CA LYS A 3 8.41 -6.45 2.22
C LYS A 3 8.24 -4.95 2.38
N VAL A 4 7.13 -4.43 1.88
CA VAL A 4 6.85 -3.00 1.92
C VAL A 4 5.67 -2.75 2.85
N THR A 5 5.86 -1.84 3.79
CA THR A 5 4.79 -1.40 4.69
C THR A 5 4.54 0.08 4.43
N VAL A 6 3.32 0.40 4.05
CA VAL A 6 2.92 1.78 3.72
C VAL A 6 1.92 2.26 4.76
N ASN A 7 2.19 3.42 5.33
CA ASN A 7 1.24 4.06 6.24
C ASN A 7 0.26 4.87 5.42
N VAL A 8 -1.01 4.52 5.52
CA VAL A 8 -2.10 5.12 4.73
C VAL A 8 -3.17 5.63 5.67
N GLU A 9 -3.59 6.87 5.47
CA GLU A 9 -4.68 7.45 6.25
C GLU A 9 -5.92 7.59 5.37
N GLY A 10 -7.09 7.43 5.99
CA GLY A 10 -8.35 7.56 5.28
C GLY A 10 -9.08 6.25 5.01
N MET A 11 -8.45 5.11 5.31
CA MET A 11 -9.13 3.82 5.23
C MET A 11 -10.09 3.70 6.40
N MET A 12 -11.37 3.51 6.12
CA MET A 12 -12.42 3.53 7.15
C MET A 12 -13.02 2.16 7.42
N CYS A 13 -12.86 1.21 6.51
CA CYS A 13 -13.50 -0.12 6.62
C CYS A 13 -12.85 -1.10 5.65
N GLY A 14 -13.31 -2.36 5.70
CA GLY A 14 -12.79 -3.40 4.81
C GLY A 14 -12.93 -3.11 3.32
N HIS A 15 -13.90 -2.32 2.95
CA HIS A 15 -14.12 -1.89 1.57
C HIS A 15 -12.94 -1.06 1.07
N CYS A 16 -12.47 -0.15 1.91
CA CYS A 16 -11.31 0.67 1.60
C CYS A 16 -10.04 -0.18 1.52
N GLU A 17 -9.91 -1.16 2.40
CA GLU A 17 -8.78 -2.09 2.38
C GLU A 17 -8.71 -2.81 1.04
N ALA A 18 -9.84 -3.32 0.56
CA ALA A 18 -9.89 -4.02 -0.72
C ALA A 18 -9.52 -3.11 -1.88
N HIS A 19 -9.95 -1.86 -1.83
CA HIS A 19 -9.65 -0.86 -2.86
C HIS A 19 -8.15 -0.59 -2.92
N VAL A 20 -7.52 -0.39 -1.76
CA VAL A 20 -6.09 -0.14 -1.69
C VAL A 20 -5.31 -1.38 -2.16
N ASN A 21 -5.72 -2.58 -1.74
CA ASN A 21 -5.11 -3.82 -2.19
C ASN A 21 -5.09 -3.92 -3.71
N LYS A 22 -6.22 -3.64 -4.33
CA LYS A 22 -6.35 -3.68 -5.78
C LYS A 22 -5.46 -2.67 -6.48
N ALA A 23 -5.40 -1.45 -5.95
CA ALA A 23 -4.58 -0.39 -6.50
C ALA A 23 -3.09 -0.77 -6.46
N ILE A 24 -2.64 -1.32 -5.35
CA ILE A 24 -1.24 -1.75 -5.18
C ILE A 24 -0.93 -2.92 -6.11
N GLN A 25 -1.82 -3.91 -6.20
CA GLN A 25 -1.62 -5.05 -7.09
C GLN A 25 -1.50 -4.60 -8.55
N ALA A 26 -2.37 -3.70 -8.97
CA ALA A 26 -2.38 -3.20 -10.34
C ALA A 26 -1.13 -2.37 -10.66
N ALA A 27 -0.65 -1.58 -9.69
CA ALA A 27 0.47 -0.68 -9.91
C ALA A 27 1.83 -1.39 -9.89
N PHE A 28 1.99 -2.37 -9.00
CA PHE A 28 3.30 -2.98 -8.73
C PHE A 28 3.35 -4.48 -8.99
N GLY A 29 2.23 -5.11 -9.28
CA GLY A 29 2.18 -6.57 -9.40
C GLY A 29 2.53 -7.25 -8.08
N ALA A 30 2.21 -6.60 -6.96
CA ALA A 30 2.60 -7.07 -5.64
C ALA A 30 1.86 -8.34 -5.23
N GLU A 31 2.51 -9.13 -4.36
CA GLU A 31 1.93 -10.34 -3.79
C GLU A 31 1.68 -10.14 -2.30
N ASP A 32 0.78 -10.96 -1.75
CA ASP A 32 0.46 -10.94 -0.32
C ASP A 32 0.08 -9.55 0.19
N VAL A 33 -0.74 -8.85 -0.59
CA VAL A 33 -1.17 -7.51 -0.24
C VAL A 33 -2.22 -7.58 0.87
N VAL A 34 -1.91 -6.96 2.01
CA VAL A 34 -2.80 -6.92 3.17
C VAL A 34 -2.90 -5.48 3.65
N SER A 35 -4.10 -4.96 3.71
CA SER A 35 -4.36 -3.62 4.25
C SER A 35 -5.12 -3.74 5.56
N SER A 36 -4.84 -2.85 6.50
CA SER A 36 -5.54 -2.81 7.78
C SER A 36 -5.97 -1.38 8.07
N HIS A 37 -7.28 -1.16 8.12
CA HIS A 37 -7.81 0.17 8.44
C HIS A 37 -7.61 0.49 9.93
N GLU A 38 -7.52 -0.53 10.78
CA GLU A 38 -7.28 -0.34 12.20
C GLU A 38 -5.87 0.18 12.47
N ASN A 39 -4.90 -0.34 11.74
CA ASN A 39 -3.49 0.06 11.88
C ASN A 39 -3.12 1.20 10.94
N GLY A 40 -3.95 1.47 9.95
CA GLY A 40 -3.64 2.47 8.94
C GLY A 40 -2.47 2.08 8.06
N THR A 41 -2.31 0.79 7.78
CA THR A 41 -1.16 0.29 7.01
C THR A 41 -1.58 -0.64 5.89
N THR A 42 -0.75 -0.68 4.86
CA THR A 42 -0.84 -1.67 3.77
C THR A 42 0.52 -2.34 3.64
N VAL A 43 0.53 -3.66 3.71
CA VAL A 43 1.76 -4.46 3.62
C VAL A 43 1.69 -5.31 2.37
N PHE A 44 2.76 -5.34 1.61
CA PHE A 44 2.82 -6.17 0.42
C PHE A 44 4.26 -6.58 0.12
N SER A 45 4.41 -7.59 -0.75
CA SER A 45 5.72 -8.10 -1.16
C SER A 45 5.94 -7.83 -2.63
N VAL A 46 7.14 -7.37 -2.98
CA VAL A 46 7.54 -7.12 -4.36
C VAL A 46 8.94 -7.69 -4.58
N PRO A 47 9.31 -8.02 -5.84
CA PRO A 47 10.64 -8.58 -6.10
C PRO A 47 11.77 -7.59 -5.88
N GLU A 48 11.51 -6.30 -6.06
CA GLU A 48 12.51 -5.25 -5.87
C GLU A 48 11.89 -4.06 -5.15
N LYS A 49 12.73 -3.22 -4.57
CA LYS A 49 12.25 -2.01 -3.91
C LYS A 49 11.45 -1.14 -4.86
N VAL A 50 10.37 -0.57 -4.36
CA VAL A 50 9.52 0.33 -5.14
C VAL A 50 9.91 1.78 -4.88
N ASP A 51 9.57 2.65 -5.82
CA ASP A 51 9.80 4.08 -5.69
C ASP A 51 8.75 4.68 -4.75
N GLU A 52 9.20 5.34 -3.69
CA GLU A 52 8.30 5.97 -2.72
C GLU A 52 7.35 6.96 -3.38
N ALA A 53 7.83 7.76 -4.33
CA ALA A 53 7.00 8.71 -5.04
C ALA A 53 5.89 8.03 -5.83
N LYS A 54 6.18 6.86 -6.40
CA LYS A 54 5.20 6.07 -7.13
C LYS A 54 4.13 5.53 -6.18
N VAL A 55 4.54 5.04 -5.01
CA VAL A 55 3.61 4.55 -4.00
C VAL A 55 2.70 5.68 -3.53
N GLU A 56 3.26 6.85 -3.27
CA GLU A 56 2.49 8.02 -2.87
C GLU A 56 1.45 8.38 -3.91
N GLU A 57 1.84 8.38 -5.18
CA GLU A 57 0.93 8.68 -6.28
C GLU A 57 -0.24 7.70 -6.33
N VAL A 58 0.05 6.39 -6.21
CA VAL A 58 -0.96 5.35 -6.24
C VAL A 58 -1.95 5.52 -5.09
N ILE A 59 -1.44 5.80 -3.89
CA ILE A 59 -2.29 5.99 -2.71
C ILE A 59 -3.19 7.23 -2.88
N LYS A 60 -2.64 8.32 -3.39
CA LYS A 60 -3.40 9.54 -3.64
C LYS A 60 -4.50 9.32 -4.68
N GLU A 61 -4.18 8.61 -5.76
CA GLU A 61 -5.16 8.31 -6.81
C GLU A 61 -6.28 7.43 -6.31
N ALA A 62 -5.99 6.57 -5.33
CA ALA A 62 -7.01 5.73 -4.71
C ALA A 62 -7.92 6.53 -3.77
N GLY A 63 -7.56 7.78 -3.46
CA GLY A 63 -8.37 8.64 -2.62
C GLY A 63 -7.98 8.65 -1.14
N TYR A 64 -6.75 8.23 -0.84
CA TYR A 64 -6.25 8.15 0.53
C TYR A 64 -5.01 9.02 0.70
N GLU A 65 -4.55 9.17 1.94
CA GLU A 65 -3.34 9.93 2.23
C GLU A 65 -2.16 9.01 2.51
N PHE A 66 -1.03 9.32 1.88
CA PHE A 66 0.23 8.63 2.10
C PHE A 66 0.95 9.29 3.30
N LYS A 67 1.28 8.49 4.31
CA LYS A 67 1.91 9.00 5.53
C LYS A 67 3.34 8.50 5.73
N GLY A 68 3.77 7.51 4.99
CA GLY A 68 5.13 7.02 5.09
C GLY A 68 5.26 5.62 4.54
N ILE A 69 6.49 5.17 4.41
CA ILE A 69 6.79 3.86 3.83
C ILE A 69 8.03 3.27 4.49
N THR A 70 8.02 1.96 4.70
CA THR A 70 9.17 1.19 5.16
C THR A 70 9.34 0.01 4.23
N GLN A 71 10.56 -0.21 3.75
CA GLN A 71 10.86 -1.34 2.86
C GLN A 71 11.92 -2.20 3.51
N GLU A 72 11.67 -3.51 3.61
CA GLU A 72 12.58 -4.47 4.22
C GLU A 72 12.82 -5.64 3.28
N GLN A 73 14.05 -6.08 3.20
CA GLN A 73 14.42 -7.28 2.44
C GLN A 73 14.42 -8.50 3.34
#